data_79c28c2fcce0ba82d96a8a1efc68d14b
#
_entry.id   79c28c2fcce0ba82d96a8a1efc68d14b
#
_cell.length_a   1.000
_cell.length_b   1.000
_cell.length_c   1.000
_cell.angle_alpha   90.00
_cell.angle_beta   90.00
_cell.angle_gamma   90.00
#
_symmetry.space_group_name_H-M   'P 1'
#
loop_
_entity.id
_entity.type
_entity.pdbx_description
1 polymer ?
#
loop_
_entity_poly.entity_id
_entity_poly.type
_entity_poly.pdbx_seq_one_letter_code
_entity_poly.pdbx_strand_id
1 'polypeptide(L)'
;LCFNYFKDRLARFYGTVVQYCYDNFDVNKDGKVSKIEASAVAKIDLARQEIKTLTGIGYFSNLEILNCKECHELTTVDLSNNLKVRIGDEMFYTCSKLSKIVLPNNILEIGESAFYGCSSLKNIDIPDKVTEIGYSAFYGCSSLKNIDIPDKVTEIGDSAFRRCSSLMSINIPKEVTEIGRQAFGSCVSLTSINIPKRVTRLEDLFSNCSSLRSVTFEKGSQLKYMVEGVFCDCEALTSIEIPASVEMIDMYYCINLANIYCYPSIPPILNDFRCKNFVLYVPSQSLEAYKNSSWSEYYSSIKTIQ
;
A
#
# COMPACT_ATOMS: atom_id res chain seq x y z
N LEU A 1 -22.28 18.91 29.18
CA LEU A 1 -21.23 18.86 30.22
C LEU A 1 -19.82 18.61 29.68
N CYS A 2 -19.68 17.88 28.58
CA CYS A 2 -18.33 17.54 28.02
C CYS A 2 -17.65 18.69 27.30
N PHE A 3 -18.36 19.58 26.60
CA PHE A 3 -17.73 20.70 25.86
C PHE A 3 -17.32 21.89 26.74
N ASN A 4 -17.92 22.11 27.93
CA ASN A 4 -17.42 23.14 28.84
C ASN A 4 -16.02 22.86 29.38
N TYR A 5 -15.60 21.60 29.49
CA TYR A 5 -14.24 21.23 29.90
C TYR A 5 -13.22 21.55 28.80
N PHE A 6 -13.65 21.64 27.55
CA PHE A 6 -12.82 21.96 26.40
C PHE A 6 -12.68 23.46 26.15
N LYS A 7 -13.63 24.30 26.59
CA LYS A 7 -13.62 25.74 26.32
C LYS A 7 -12.34 26.43 26.83
N ASP A 8 -11.80 26.03 27.99
CA ASP A 8 -10.61 26.66 28.57
C ASP A 8 -9.29 26.11 28.04
N ARG A 9 -9.24 24.89 27.49
CA ARG A 9 -8.02 24.30 26.90
C ARG A 9 -7.94 24.46 25.38
N LEU A 10 -9.09 24.44 24.70
CA LEU A 10 -9.14 24.54 23.22
C LEU A 10 -9.00 25.99 22.72
N ALA A 11 -9.44 26.97 23.50
CA ALA A 11 -9.39 28.40 23.12
C ALA A 11 -7.97 28.91 22.79
N ARG A 12 -6.93 28.23 23.22
CA ARG A 12 -5.53 28.62 22.92
C ARG A 12 -4.91 27.97 21.70
N PHE A 13 -5.52 26.91 21.13
CA PHE A 13 -4.83 26.12 20.08
C PHE A 13 -5.70 25.71 18.88
N TYR A 14 -7.04 25.88 18.90
CA TYR A 14 -7.93 25.23 17.91
C TYR A 14 -9.04 26.14 17.39
N GLY A 15 -8.70 27.36 16.97
CA GLY A 15 -9.69 28.34 16.49
C GLY A 15 -10.64 27.82 15.40
N THR A 16 -10.17 26.94 14.51
CA THR A 16 -10.91 26.56 13.31
C THR A 16 -11.91 25.42 13.50
N VAL A 17 -11.55 24.30 14.17
CA VAL A 17 -12.48 23.14 14.32
C VAL A 17 -13.60 23.44 15.30
N VAL A 18 -13.30 24.09 16.42
CA VAL A 18 -14.32 24.46 17.43
C VAL A 18 -15.29 25.47 16.81
N GLN A 19 -14.79 26.46 16.11
CA GLN A 19 -15.64 27.46 15.45
C GLN A 19 -16.49 26.79 14.36
N TYR A 20 -15.89 25.92 13.54
CA TYR A 20 -16.63 25.15 12.55
C TYR A 20 -17.76 24.32 13.17
N CYS A 21 -17.51 23.67 14.32
CA CYS A 21 -18.54 22.89 15.01
C CYS A 21 -19.67 23.78 15.54
N TYR A 22 -19.37 24.95 16.09
CA TYR A 22 -20.41 25.89 16.53
C TYR A 22 -21.21 26.44 15.34
N ASP A 23 -20.54 26.84 14.27
CA ASP A 23 -21.20 27.44 13.12
C ASP A 23 -22.11 26.46 12.37
N ASN A 24 -21.82 25.15 12.46
CA ASN A 24 -22.52 24.13 11.68
C ASN A 24 -23.41 23.21 12.51
N PHE A 25 -23.13 23.01 13.82
CA PHE A 25 -23.79 21.96 14.62
C PHE A 25 -24.40 22.46 15.93
N ASP A 26 -24.16 23.71 16.35
CA ASP A 26 -24.85 24.35 17.49
C ASP A 26 -26.21 24.88 17.02
N VAL A 27 -27.20 23.99 16.95
CA VAL A 27 -28.54 24.27 16.43
C VAL A 27 -29.31 25.25 17.31
N ASN A 28 -29.17 25.12 18.63
CA ASN A 28 -29.89 25.94 19.62
C ASN A 28 -29.17 27.25 19.95
N LYS A 29 -27.97 27.48 19.39
CA LYS A 29 -27.12 28.68 19.55
C LYS A 29 -26.79 29.00 21.02
N ASP A 30 -26.61 27.96 21.86
CA ASP A 30 -26.23 28.13 23.27
C ASP A 30 -24.70 28.23 23.47
N GLY A 31 -23.94 28.21 22.38
CA GLY A 31 -22.47 28.26 22.34
C GLY A 31 -21.84 26.93 22.71
N LYS A 32 -22.54 25.80 22.50
CA LYS A 32 -22.06 24.44 22.75
C LYS A 32 -22.63 23.51 21.70
N VAL A 33 -21.90 22.42 21.40
CA VAL A 33 -22.46 21.29 20.67
C VAL A 33 -22.80 20.19 21.66
N SER A 34 -24.06 19.94 21.89
CA SER A 34 -24.57 18.90 22.79
C SER A 34 -24.34 17.51 22.15
N LYS A 35 -24.45 16.43 22.98
CA LYS A 35 -24.43 15.07 22.46
C LYS A 35 -25.54 14.77 21.46
N ILE A 36 -26.71 15.38 21.64
CA ILE A 36 -27.88 15.21 20.74
C ILE A 36 -27.53 15.83 19.38
N GLU A 37 -27.03 17.06 19.38
CA GLU A 37 -26.61 17.75 18.14
C GLU A 37 -25.48 17.02 17.45
N ALA A 38 -24.42 16.61 18.17
CA ALA A 38 -23.33 15.83 17.61
C ALA A 38 -23.81 14.48 17.02
N SER A 39 -24.77 13.81 17.69
CA SER A 39 -25.32 12.54 17.18
C SER A 39 -26.23 12.70 15.96
N ALA A 40 -26.70 13.90 15.64
CA ALA A 40 -27.45 14.18 14.42
C ALA A 40 -26.56 14.34 13.18
N VAL A 41 -25.24 14.49 13.35
CA VAL A 41 -24.30 14.77 12.26
C VAL A 41 -23.84 13.47 11.63
N ALA A 42 -24.10 13.30 10.32
CA ALA A 42 -23.65 12.17 9.52
C ALA A 42 -22.44 12.53 8.62
N LYS A 43 -22.21 13.82 8.36
CA LYS A 43 -21.14 14.28 7.49
C LYS A 43 -20.41 15.49 8.07
N ILE A 44 -19.06 15.44 8.02
CA ILE A 44 -18.17 16.55 8.37
C ILE A 44 -17.20 16.76 7.21
N ASP A 45 -17.12 18.00 6.71
CA ASP A 45 -16.19 18.39 5.65
C ASP A 45 -15.21 19.44 6.18
N LEU A 46 -13.97 19.05 6.35
CA LEU A 46 -12.87 19.88 6.86
C LEU A 46 -11.77 20.06 5.80
N ALA A 47 -12.07 19.78 4.53
CA ALA A 47 -11.06 19.86 3.48
C ALA A 47 -10.35 21.22 3.48
N ARG A 48 -9.01 21.19 3.36
CA ARG A 48 -8.14 22.38 3.30
C ARG A 48 -8.13 23.27 4.54
N GLN A 49 -8.65 22.76 5.67
CA GLN A 49 -8.59 23.51 6.93
C GLN A 49 -7.23 23.36 7.62
N GLU A 50 -6.75 24.44 8.24
CA GLU A 50 -5.52 24.45 9.04
C GLU A 50 -5.75 23.88 10.45
N ILE A 51 -6.22 22.63 10.53
CA ILE A 51 -6.51 21.92 11.79
C ILE A 51 -5.34 21.04 12.18
N LYS A 52 -5.05 20.96 13.47
CA LYS A 52 -3.94 20.15 14.00
C LYS A 52 -4.40 18.79 14.54
N THR A 53 -5.61 18.72 15.10
CA THR A 53 -6.19 17.48 15.63
C THR A 53 -7.69 17.48 15.45
N LEU A 54 -8.29 16.27 15.50
CA LEU A 54 -9.75 16.08 15.54
C LEU A 54 -10.23 15.71 16.94
N THR A 55 -9.65 16.33 17.97
CA THR A 55 -10.05 16.05 19.36
C THR A 55 -11.55 16.26 19.54
N GLY A 56 -12.26 15.24 20.03
CA GLY A 56 -13.73 15.27 20.21
C GLY A 56 -14.53 14.69 19.05
N ILE A 57 -13.90 14.30 17.94
CA ILE A 57 -14.58 13.68 16.79
C ILE A 57 -15.39 12.43 17.22
N GLY A 58 -14.93 11.68 18.22
CA GLY A 58 -15.62 10.48 18.74
C GLY A 58 -17.00 10.75 19.35
N TYR A 59 -17.37 12.00 19.62
CA TYR A 59 -18.74 12.35 20.06
C TYR A 59 -19.77 12.31 18.94
N PHE A 60 -19.33 12.39 17.68
CA PHE A 60 -20.17 12.32 16.48
C PHE A 60 -20.47 10.85 16.15
N SER A 61 -21.29 10.20 16.99
CA SER A 61 -21.53 8.74 16.95
C SER A 61 -22.22 8.24 15.68
N ASN A 62 -22.88 9.12 14.94
CA ASN A 62 -23.52 8.80 13.66
C ASN A 62 -22.73 9.33 12.45
N LEU A 63 -21.51 9.80 12.65
CA LEU A 63 -20.65 10.23 11.56
C LEU A 63 -20.37 9.06 10.61
N GLU A 64 -20.69 9.24 9.33
CA GLU A 64 -20.49 8.27 8.25
C GLU A 64 -19.43 8.76 7.27
N ILE A 65 -19.40 10.07 7.00
CA ILE A 65 -18.51 10.70 6.04
C ILE A 65 -17.69 11.78 6.75
N LEU A 66 -16.37 11.62 6.70
CA LEU A 66 -15.41 12.62 7.14
C LEU A 66 -14.50 12.96 5.96
N ASN A 67 -14.32 14.24 5.65
CA ASN A 67 -13.38 14.72 4.66
C ASN A 67 -12.34 15.61 5.32
N CYS A 68 -11.09 15.18 5.31
CA CYS A 68 -9.93 15.92 5.81
C CYS A 68 -8.88 16.13 4.69
N LYS A 69 -9.31 16.06 3.43
CA LYS A 69 -8.43 16.28 2.28
C LYS A 69 -7.63 17.58 2.42
N GLU A 70 -6.32 17.52 2.18
CA GLU A 70 -5.42 18.68 2.23
C GLU A 70 -5.36 19.41 3.59
N CYS A 71 -5.66 18.72 4.70
CA CYS A 71 -5.45 19.25 6.05
C CYS A 71 -3.97 19.08 6.44
N HIS A 72 -3.09 19.92 5.88
CA HIS A 72 -1.64 19.76 5.97
C HIS A 72 -1.08 19.88 7.40
N GLU A 73 -1.79 20.56 8.31
CA GLU A 73 -1.40 20.72 9.71
C GLU A 73 -1.91 19.58 10.61
N LEU A 74 -2.76 18.69 10.12
CA LEU A 74 -3.34 17.59 10.89
C LEU A 74 -2.27 16.58 11.29
N THR A 75 -2.10 16.37 12.61
CA THR A 75 -1.03 15.52 13.15
C THR A 75 -1.52 14.20 13.70
N THR A 76 -2.72 14.20 14.32
CA THR A 76 -3.27 13.02 14.98
C THR A 76 -4.78 12.93 14.79
N VAL A 77 -5.27 11.71 14.59
CA VAL A 77 -6.71 11.40 14.44
C VAL A 77 -7.03 10.14 15.25
N ASP A 78 -8.13 10.16 15.98
CA ASP A 78 -8.69 9.00 16.67
C ASP A 78 -10.15 8.82 16.26
N LEU A 79 -10.43 7.81 15.45
CA LEU A 79 -11.76 7.42 14.98
C LEU A 79 -12.28 6.15 15.65
N SER A 80 -11.64 5.66 16.70
CA SER A 80 -11.99 4.38 17.36
C SER A 80 -13.45 4.30 17.81
N ASN A 81 -14.07 5.45 18.13
CA ASN A 81 -15.46 5.55 18.55
C ASN A 81 -16.46 5.87 17.42
N ASN A 82 -15.98 6.13 16.22
CA ASN A 82 -16.81 6.49 15.05
C ASN A 82 -17.14 5.26 14.21
N LEU A 83 -17.91 4.34 14.77
CA LEU A 83 -18.15 3.01 14.17
C LEU A 83 -18.95 3.02 12.86
N LYS A 84 -19.51 4.16 12.44
CA LYS A 84 -20.18 4.30 11.15
C LYS A 84 -19.30 4.94 10.07
N VAL A 85 -18.15 5.49 10.45
CA VAL A 85 -17.22 6.13 9.50
C VAL A 85 -16.64 5.07 8.57
N ARG A 86 -16.66 5.40 7.28
CA ARG A 86 -15.91 4.67 6.24
C ARG A 86 -14.60 5.40 5.99
N ILE A 87 -13.55 4.66 5.74
CA ILE A 87 -12.29 5.25 5.26
C ILE A 87 -12.39 5.36 3.73
N GLY A 88 -13.16 6.36 3.32
CA GLY A 88 -13.50 6.61 1.92
C GLY A 88 -12.36 7.26 1.13
N ASP A 89 -12.66 7.49 -0.15
CA ASP A 89 -11.70 8.04 -1.10
C ASP A 89 -11.19 9.42 -0.66
N GLU A 90 -9.88 9.61 -0.82
CA GLU A 90 -9.17 10.85 -0.52
C GLU A 90 -9.38 11.43 0.90
N MET A 91 -9.91 10.64 1.85
CA MET A 91 -10.31 11.14 3.18
C MET A 91 -9.20 11.94 3.89
N PHE A 92 -7.94 11.51 3.80
CA PHE A 92 -6.75 12.18 4.35
C PHE A 92 -5.73 12.51 3.25
N TYR A 93 -6.18 12.72 2.03
CA TYR A 93 -5.31 13.05 0.90
C TYR A 93 -4.39 14.22 1.24
N THR A 94 -3.08 14.02 1.12
CA THR A 94 -2.00 14.98 1.44
C THR A 94 -2.03 15.61 2.84
N CYS A 95 -2.58 14.91 3.84
CA CYS A 95 -2.39 15.28 5.24
C CYS A 95 -0.92 15.02 5.64
N SER A 96 0.00 15.85 5.14
CA SER A 96 1.45 15.59 5.17
C SER A 96 2.06 15.51 6.57
N LYS A 97 1.44 16.14 7.57
CA LYS A 97 1.88 16.06 8.98
C LYS A 97 1.16 14.97 9.78
N LEU A 98 0.24 14.22 9.19
CA LEU A 98 -0.47 13.14 9.88
C LEU A 98 0.52 12.03 10.24
N SER A 99 0.80 11.90 11.53
CA SER A 99 1.81 10.97 12.06
C SER A 99 1.21 9.78 12.82
N LYS A 100 -0.05 9.92 13.29
CA LYS A 100 -0.77 8.89 14.03
C LYS A 100 -2.26 8.93 13.70
N ILE A 101 -2.82 7.77 13.41
CA ILE A 101 -4.26 7.57 13.26
C ILE A 101 -4.68 6.29 13.95
N VAL A 102 -5.86 6.30 14.57
CA VAL A 102 -6.55 5.10 15.07
C VAL A 102 -7.82 4.95 14.26
N LEU A 103 -7.94 3.82 13.57
CA LEU A 103 -9.08 3.50 12.71
C LEU A 103 -10.21 2.82 13.50
N PRO A 104 -11.47 2.92 13.05
CA PRO A 104 -12.57 2.10 13.58
C PRO A 104 -12.31 0.62 13.27
N ASN A 105 -12.63 -0.27 14.22
CA ASN A 105 -12.36 -1.72 14.11
C ASN A 105 -13.30 -2.50 13.17
N ASN A 106 -14.25 -1.83 12.55
CA ASN A 106 -15.30 -2.45 11.74
C ASN A 106 -15.31 -2.04 10.28
N ILE A 107 -14.32 -1.25 9.84
CA ILE A 107 -14.17 -0.90 8.42
C ILE A 107 -13.85 -2.14 7.58
N LEU A 108 -14.30 -2.13 6.31
CA LEU A 108 -14.15 -3.25 5.39
C LEU A 108 -13.14 -2.96 4.28
N GLU A 109 -12.85 -1.69 4.04
CA GLU A 109 -11.96 -1.23 2.97
C GLU A 109 -11.18 0.02 3.38
N ILE A 110 -10.04 0.23 2.73
CA ILE A 110 -9.32 1.50 2.70
C ILE A 110 -9.52 2.07 1.30
N GLY A 111 -10.22 3.18 1.20
CA GLY A 111 -10.63 3.78 -0.08
C GLY A 111 -9.47 4.28 -0.94
N GLU A 112 -9.79 4.65 -2.19
CA GLU A 112 -8.84 5.20 -3.14
C GLU A 112 -8.16 6.46 -2.57
N SER A 113 -6.82 6.50 -2.66
CA SER A 113 -6.02 7.65 -2.22
C SER A 113 -6.30 8.13 -0.79
N ALA A 114 -6.88 7.26 0.08
CA ALA A 114 -7.33 7.65 1.42
C ALA A 114 -6.21 8.28 2.28
N PHE A 115 -4.97 7.81 2.15
CA PHE A 115 -3.78 8.33 2.82
C PHE A 115 -2.70 8.79 1.84
N TYR A 116 -3.08 9.13 0.60
CA TYR A 116 -2.13 9.62 -0.40
C TYR A 116 -1.32 10.80 0.15
N GLY A 117 0.01 10.73 0.12
CA GLY A 117 0.89 11.81 0.55
C GLY A 117 0.91 12.09 2.06
N CYS A 118 0.40 11.19 2.91
CA CYS A 118 0.56 11.27 4.36
C CYS A 118 2.02 10.97 4.74
N SER A 119 2.94 11.85 4.33
CA SER A 119 4.38 11.63 4.38
C SER A 119 4.97 11.47 5.78
N SER A 120 4.28 11.93 6.82
CA SER A 120 4.70 11.77 8.23
C SER A 120 4.13 10.51 8.90
N LEU A 121 3.28 9.73 8.22
CA LEU A 121 2.64 8.54 8.79
C LEU A 121 3.69 7.42 8.94
N LYS A 122 3.97 7.04 10.19
CA LYS A 122 5.05 6.06 10.50
C LYS A 122 4.57 4.63 10.58
N ASN A 123 3.36 4.45 11.06
CA ASN A 123 2.66 3.18 11.20
C ASN A 123 1.15 3.42 11.18
N ILE A 124 0.42 2.38 10.85
CA ILE A 124 -1.04 2.35 10.89
C ILE A 124 -1.47 0.90 11.14
N ASP A 125 -2.39 0.73 12.09
CA ASP A 125 -2.99 -0.57 12.37
C ASP A 125 -4.24 -0.70 11.51
N ILE A 126 -4.21 -1.58 10.52
CA ILE A 126 -5.36 -1.87 9.65
C ILE A 126 -6.24 -2.93 10.34
N PRO A 127 -7.54 -2.66 10.55
CA PRO A 127 -8.43 -3.60 11.22
C PRO A 127 -8.61 -4.93 10.46
N ASP A 128 -8.77 -6.04 11.21
CA ASP A 128 -8.87 -7.42 10.68
C ASP A 128 -10.04 -7.70 9.75
N LYS A 129 -10.98 -6.77 9.64
CA LYS A 129 -12.15 -6.90 8.74
C LYS A 129 -11.91 -6.35 7.35
N VAL A 130 -10.83 -5.61 7.15
CA VAL A 130 -10.48 -5.04 5.85
C VAL A 130 -10.21 -6.16 4.86
N THR A 131 -10.83 -6.08 3.68
CA THR A 131 -10.71 -7.03 2.58
C THR A 131 -10.03 -6.45 1.35
N GLU A 132 -9.93 -5.12 1.29
CA GLU A 132 -9.38 -4.41 0.12
C GLU A 132 -8.58 -3.17 0.55
N ILE A 133 -7.45 -2.95 -0.15
CA ILE A 133 -6.65 -1.71 -0.08
C ILE A 133 -6.71 -1.06 -1.46
N GLY A 134 -7.35 0.09 -1.55
CA GLY A 134 -7.69 0.75 -2.80
C GLY A 134 -6.49 1.33 -3.57
N TYR A 135 -6.77 1.82 -4.77
CA TYR A 135 -5.83 2.52 -5.64
C TYR A 135 -5.10 3.64 -4.88
N SER A 136 -3.76 3.67 -4.95
CA SER A 136 -2.92 4.71 -4.33
C SER A 136 -3.21 4.98 -2.85
N ALA A 137 -3.83 4.06 -2.11
CA ALA A 137 -4.31 4.28 -0.73
C ALA A 137 -3.22 4.85 0.20
N PHE A 138 -1.97 4.38 0.08
CA PHE A 138 -0.80 4.82 0.86
C PHE A 138 0.30 5.40 -0.03
N TYR A 139 -0.01 5.84 -1.24
CA TYR A 139 0.99 6.43 -2.13
C TYR A 139 1.76 7.57 -1.44
N GLY A 140 3.08 7.52 -1.43
CA GLY A 140 3.92 8.58 -0.87
C GLY A 140 3.87 8.71 0.65
N CYS A 141 3.41 7.69 1.39
CA CYS A 141 3.58 7.58 2.84
C CYS A 141 5.05 7.30 3.15
N SER A 142 5.91 8.28 2.87
CA SER A 142 7.37 8.11 2.84
C SER A 142 8.02 7.78 4.19
N SER A 143 7.34 8.04 5.30
CA SER A 143 7.80 7.67 6.65
C SER A 143 7.29 6.30 7.12
N LEU A 144 6.42 5.63 6.34
CA LEU A 144 5.83 4.33 6.71
C LEU A 144 6.92 3.25 6.66
N LYS A 145 7.24 2.68 7.83
CA LYS A 145 8.34 1.70 7.96
C LYS A 145 7.86 0.26 7.87
N ASN A 146 6.73 -0.01 8.48
CA ASN A 146 6.11 -1.32 8.52
C ASN A 146 4.59 -1.13 8.41
N ILE A 147 3.94 -2.12 7.84
CA ILE A 147 2.49 -2.21 7.80
C ILE A 147 2.10 -3.69 7.83
N ASP A 148 1.18 -4.03 8.70
CA ASP A 148 0.61 -5.37 8.75
C ASP A 148 -0.69 -5.36 7.95
N ILE A 149 -0.72 -6.12 6.85
CA ILE A 149 -1.92 -6.29 6.02
C ILE A 149 -2.74 -7.43 6.63
N PRO A 150 -4.02 -7.20 6.96
CA PRO A 150 -4.89 -8.22 7.56
C PRO A 150 -5.09 -9.43 6.66
N ASP A 151 -5.24 -10.62 7.28
CA ASP A 151 -5.39 -11.91 6.58
C ASP A 151 -6.58 -12.00 5.63
N LYS A 152 -7.57 -11.12 5.77
CA LYS A 152 -8.76 -11.09 4.91
C LYS A 152 -8.58 -10.28 3.65
N VAL A 153 -7.50 -9.54 3.51
CA VAL A 153 -7.24 -8.76 2.29
C VAL A 153 -7.03 -9.71 1.13
N THR A 154 -7.80 -9.51 0.07
CA THR A 154 -7.74 -10.28 -1.17
C THR A 154 -7.17 -9.48 -2.34
N GLU A 155 -7.20 -8.15 -2.23
CA GLU A 155 -6.78 -7.24 -3.28
C GLU A 155 -5.97 -6.06 -2.72
N ILE A 156 -4.86 -5.75 -3.40
CA ILE A 156 -4.02 -4.56 -3.18
C ILE A 156 -4.03 -3.78 -4.49
N GLY A 157 -4.58 -2.58 -4.46
CA GLY A 157 -4.79 -1.76 -5.65
C GLY A 157 -3.51 -1.24 -6.31
N ASP A 158 -3.64 -0.71 -7.53
CA ASP A 158 -2.54 -0.08 -8.25
C ASP A 158 -1.90 1.04 -7.42
N SER A 159 -0.58 1.09 -7.41
CA SER A 159 0.19 2.11 -6.69
C SER A 159 -0.09 2.21 -5.18
N ALA A 160 -0.74 1.22 -4.56
CA ALA A 160 -1.24 1.31 -3.17
C ALA A 160 -0.15 1.73 -2.17
N PHE A 161 1.09 1.23 -2.31
CA PHE A 161 2.25 1.59 -1.47
C PHE A 161 3.37 2.26 -2.27
N ARG A 162 3.08 2.74 -3.47
CA ARG A 162 4.11 3.38 -4.30
C ARG A 162 4.73 4.57 -3.57
N ARG A 163 6.07 4.71 -3.65
CA ARG A 163 6.86 5.73 -2.94
C ARG A 163 6.77 5.69 -1.40
N CYS A 164 6.43 4.56 -0.80
CA CYS A 164 6.65 4.30 0.62
C CYS A 164 8.14 4.06 0.85
N SER A 165 8.94 5.12 0.73
CA SER A 165 10.40 5.03 0.64
C SER A 165 11.10 4.49 1.89
N SER A 166 10.45 4.54 3.05
CA SER A 166 10.96 3.96 4.30
C SER A 166 10.48 2.53 4.58
N LEU A 167 9.62 1.95 3.71
CA LEU A 167 9.06 0.62 3.92
C LEU A 167 10.17 -0.43 3.74
N MET A 168 10.55 -1.10 4.83
CA MET A 168 11.65 -2.07 4.86
C MET A 168 11.20 -3.50 4.59
N SER A 169 10.00 -3.84 5.04
CA SER A 169 9.38 -5.15 4.86
C SER A 169 7.87 -5.03 4.86
N ILE A 170 7.22 -5.96 4.17
CA ILE A 170 5.77 -6.10 4.15
C ILE A 170 5.43 -7.59 4.03
N ASN A 171 4.47 -8.04 4.81
CA ASN A 171 3.91 -9.37 4.69
C ASN A 171 2.62 -9.29 3.87
N ILE A 172 2.57 -9.98 2.73
CA ILE A 172 1.36 -10.07 1.91
C ILE A 172 0.59 -11.32 2.34
N PRO A 173 -0.67 -11.18 2.77
CA PRO A 173 -1.49 -12.30 3.22
C PRO A 173 -1.69 -13.36 2.13
N LYS A 174 -1.80 -14.63 2.55
CA LYS A 174 -1.98 -15.80 1.63
C LYS A 174 -3.26 -15.76 0.80
N GLU A 175 -4.27 -15.01 1.24
CA GLU A 175 -5.55 -14.87 0.54
C GLU A 175 -5.51 -13.83 -0.59
N VAL A 176 -4.44 -13.03 -0.69
CA VAL A 176 -4.26 -12.05 -1.78
C VAL A 176 -4.18 -12.80 -3.12
N THR A 177 -5.03 -12.40 -4.05
CA THR A 177 -5.10 -12.90 -5.42
C THR A 177 -4.67 -11.87 -6.44
N GLU A 178 -4.78 -10.58 -6.11
CA GLU A 178 -4.45 -9.47 -7.00
C GLU A 178 -3.57 -8.44 -6.29
N ILE A 179 -2.47 -8.08 -6.96
CA ILE A 179 -1.57 -7.00 -6.57
C ILE A 179 -1.45 -6.09 -7.79
N GLY A 180 -1.94 -4.88 -7.64
CA GLY A 180 -2.04 -3.92 -8.73
C GLY A 180 -0.68 -3.43 -9.23
N ARG A 181 -0.72 -2.80 -10.40
CA ARG A 181 0.44 -2.22 -11.06
C ARG A 181 1.16 -1.22 -10.15
N GLN A 182 2.48 -1.29 -10.08
CA GLN A 182 3.32 -0.41 -9.27
C GLN A 182 2.95 -0.37 -7.77
N ALA A 183 2.25 -1.37 -7.25
CA ALA A 183 1.80 -1.36 -5.86
C ALA A 183 2.95 -1.10 -4.87
N PHE A 184 4.17 -1.55 -5.17
CA PHE A 184 5.38 -1.30 -4.38
C PHE A 184 6.45 -0.49 -5.14
N GLY A 185 6.09 0.17 -6.23
CA GLY A 185 7.03 0.97 -7.02
C GLY A 185 7.72 2.05 -6.19
N SER A 186 9.03 2.21 -6.33
CA SER A 186 9.86 3.17 -5.58
C SER A 186 9.83 2.98 -4.04
N CYS A 187 9.59 1.77 -3.55
CA CYS A 187 9.83 1.39 -2.16
C CYS A 187 11.34 1.12 -1.97
N VAL A 188 12.13 2.19 -2.01
CA VAL A 188 13.60 2.10 -2.09
C VAL A 188 14.28 1.42 -0.90
N SER A 189 13.61 1.32 0.25
CA SER A 189 14.13 0.62 1.44
C SER A 189 13.67 -0.84 1.54
N LEU A 190 12.77 -1.31 0.65
CA LEU A 190 12.26 -2.68 0.67
C LEU A 190 13.39 -3.65 0.29
N THR A 191 13.71 -4.59 1.21
CA THR A 191 14.84 -5.51 1.02
C THR A 191 14.44 -6.89 0.54
N SER A 192 13.25 -7.34 0.94
CA SER A 192 12.73 -8.66 0.57
C SER A 192 11.21 -8.68 0.57
N ILE A 193 10.63 -9.56 -0.22
CA ILE A 193 9.18 -9.78 -0.27
C ILE A 193 8.89 -11.24 -0.63
N ASN A 194 7.79 -11.77 -0.06
CA ASN A 194 7.25 -13.07 -0.46
C ASN A 194 5.92 -12.90 -1.18
N ILE A 195 5.78 -13.49 -2.36
CA ILE A 195 4.57 -13.44 -3.19
C ILE A 195 3.70 -14.65 -2.89
N PRO A 196 2.44 -14.44 -2.47
CA PRO A 196 1.50 -15.52 -2.19
C PRO A 196 1.21 -16.38 -3.41
N LYS A 197 0.91 -17.66 -3.18
CA LYS A 197 0.73 -18.66 -4.25
C LYS A 197 -0.43 -18.38 -5.20
N ARG A 198 -1.45 -17.62 -4.75
CA ARG A 198 -2.67 -17.33 -5.53
C ARG A 198 -2.52 -16.16 -6.50
N VAL A 199 -1.45 -15.39 -6.38
CA VAL A 199 -1.16 -14.30 -7.31
C VAL A 199 -0.78 -14.88 -8.67
N THR A 200 -1.48 -14.44 -9.73
CA THR A 200 -1.29 -14.98 -11.08
C THR A 200 -0.52 -14.05 -12.02
N ARG A 201 -0.39 -12.78 -11.65
CA ARG A 201 0.23 -11.74 -12.47
C ARG A 201 1.00 -10.74 -11.61
N LEU A 202 2.18 -10.35 -12.05
CA LEU A 202 2.96 -9.22 -11.55
C LEU A 202 3.21 -8.27 -12.71
N GLU A 203 2.86 -7.00 -12.52
CA GLU A 203 2.96 -5.98 -13.56
C GLU A 203 3.63 -4.71 -13.01
N ASP A 204 4.84 -4.39 -13.51
CA ASP A 204 5.65 -3.22 -13.10
C ASP A 204 5.74 -3.05 -11.55
N LEU A 205 5.65 -4.18 -10.83
CA LEU A 205 5.32 -4.19 -9.40
C LEU A 205 6.36 -3.52 -8.52
N PHE A 206 7.66 -3.71 -8.82
CA PHE A 206 8.79 -3.30 -7.99
C PHE A 206 9.71 -2.28 -8.65
N SER A 207 9.24 -1.55 -9.68
CA SER A 207 10.11 -0.58 -10.35
C SER A 207 10.73 0.41 -9.36
N ASN A 208 12.05 0.62 -9.50
CA ASN A 208 12.85 1.48 -8.62
C ASN A 208 12.91 1.02 -7.14
N CYS A 209 12.76 -0.26 -6.84
CA CYS A 209 13.03 -0.82 -5.51
C CYS A 209 14.54 -1.12 -5.37
N SER A 210 15.36 -0.07 -5.26
CA SER A 210 16.83 -0.15 -5.37
C SER A 210 17.50 -1.01 -4.29
N SER A 211 16.88 -1.23 -3.13
CA SER A 211 17.39 -2.11 -2.07
C SER A 211 16.86 -3.54 -2.13
N LEU A 212 15.97 -3.87 -3.07
CA LEU A 212 15.34 -5.20 -3.13
C LEU A 212 16.37 -6.26 -3.54
N ARG A 213 16.64 -7.20 -2.64
CA ARG A 213 17.66 -8.25 -2.79
C ARG A 213 17.05 -9.63 -3.03
N SER A 214 15.84 -9.85 -2.52
CA SER A 214 15.19 -11.15 -2.55
C SER A 214 13.70 -11.03 -2.81
N VAL A 215 13.24 -11.76 -3.82
CA VAL A 215 11.82 -12.00 -4.08
C VAL A 215 11.62 -13.50 -4.03
N THR A 216 10.74 -13.95 -3.15
CA THR A 216 10.40 -15.36 -3.02
C THR A 216 8.94 -15.59 -3.39
N PHE A 217 8.63 -16.81 -3.78
CA PHE A 217 7.28 -17.22 -4.17
C PHE A 217 6.84 -18.38 -3.27
N GLU A 218 5.62 -18.30 -2.77
CA GLU A 218 5.07 -19.38 -1.96
C GLU A 218 5.02 -20.69 -2.76
N LYS A 219 5.30 -21.82 -2.09
CA LYS A 219 5.28 -23.14 -2.74
C LYS A 219 3.95 -23.41 -3.41
N GLY A 220 3.99 -23.85 -4.67
CA GLY A 220 2.81 -24.06 -5.49
C GLY A 220 2.27 -22.77 -6.09
N SER A 221 3.12 -21.77 -6.30
CA SER A 221 2.78 -20.51 -6.98
C SER A 221 2.00 -20.77 -8.28
N GLN A 222 0.96 -19.96 -8.49
CA GLN A 222 0.11 -19.95 -9.67
C GLN A 222 0.47 -18.80 -10.63
N LEU A 223 1.61 -18.15 -10.42
CA LEU A 223 2.06 -17.00 -11.19
C LEU A 223 2.30 -17.40 -12.65
N LYS A 224 1.64 -16.72 -13.57
CA LYS A 224 1.75 -16.95 -15.02
C LYS A 224 2.50 -15.83 -15.75
N TYR A 225 2.33 -14.59 -15.29
CA TYR A 225 2.81 -13.41 -16.00
C TYR A 225 3.68 -12.54 -15.11
N MET A 226 4.89 -12.25 -15.57
CA MET A 226 5.83 -11.30 -14.98
C MET A 226 6.14 -10.28 -16.07
N VAL A 227 5.40 -9.17 -16.09
CA VAL A 227 5.36 -8.28 -17.26
C VAL A 227 5.59 -6.80 -16.92
N GLU A 228 5.80 -6.00 -17.95
CA GLU A 228 6.04 -4.56 -17.87
C GLU A 228 7.23 -4.18 -16.96
N GLY A 229 8.33 -4.95 -17.04
CA GLY A 229 9.54 -4.63 -16.30
C GLY A 229 9.36 -4.73 -14.78
N VAL A 230 8.75 -5.82 -14.32
CA VAL A 230 8.41 -6.06 -12.90
C VAL A 230 9.54 -5.75 -11.91
N PHE A 231 10.82 -5.82 -12.30
CA PHE A 231 12.01 -5.51 -11.50
C PHE A 231 12.86 -4.39 -12.10
N CYS A 232 12.25 -3.49 -12.86
CA CYS A 232 12.97 -2.36 -13.47
C CYS A 232 13.68 -1.55 -12.37
N ASP A 233 14.98 -1.28 -12.56
CA ASP A 233 15.82 -0.52 -11.63
C ASP A 233 15.89 -1.09 -10.18
N CYS A 234 15.73 -2.41 -10.03
CA CYS A 234 16.01 -3.12 -8.79
C CYS A 234 17.53 -3.41 -8.69
N GLU A 235 18.31 -2.38 -8.38
CA GLU A 235 19.79 -2.44 -8.46
C GLU A 235 20.44 -3.48 -7.54
N ALA A 236 19.80 -3.81 -6.39
CA ALA A 236 20.33 -4.79 -5.43
C ALA A 236 19.94 -6.24 -5.78
N LEU A 237 19.07 -6.47 -6.78
CA LEU A 237 18.60 -7.80 -7.16
C LEU A 237 19.63 -8.49 -8.06
N THR A 238 20.34 -9.47 -7.51
CA THR A 238 21.39 -10.22 -8.23
C THR A 238 20.96 -11.61 -8.68
N SER A 239 19.86 -12.11 -8.13
CA SER A 239 19.30 -13.42 -8.50
C SER A 239 17.79 -13.42 -8.36
N ILE A 240 17.12 -14.25 -9.17
CA ILE A 240 15.67 -14.47 -9.11
C ILE A 240 15.34 -15.94 -9.40
N GLU A 241 14.34 -16.45 -8.68
CA GLU A 241 13.70 -17.73 -8.96
C GLU A 241 12.40 -17.50 -9.75
N ILE A 242 12.26 -18.14 -10.90
CA ILE A 242 11.06 -18.06 -11.73
C ILE A 242 10.22 -19.32 -11.48
N PRO A 243 9.02 -19.19 -10.89
CA PRO A 243 8.14 -20.34 -10.59
C PRO A 243 7.80 -21.18 -11.83
N ALA A 244 7.60 -22.49 -11.62
CA ALA A 244 7.32 -23.43 -12.68
C ALA A 244 6.03 -23.16 -13.50
N SER A 245 5.14 -22.33 -12.94
CA SER A 245 3.86 -21.91 -13.56
C SER A 245 3.98 -20.75 -14.53
N VAL A 246 5.17 -20.06 -14.59
CA VAL A 246 5.34 -18.84 -15.38
C VAL A 246 5.36 -19.17 -16.87
N GLU A 247 4.53 -18.47 -17.64
CA GLU A 247 4.32 -18.63 -19.07
C GLU A 247 4.95 -17.49 -19.89
N MET A 248 5.04 -16.27 -19.31
CA MET A 248 5.58 -15.08 -19.99
C MET A 248 6.39 -14.21 -19.03
N ILE A 249 7.49 -13.68 -19.54
CA ILE A 249 8.39 -12.77 -18.82
C ILE A 249 8.74 -11.58 -19.70
N ASP A 250 8.63 -10.41 -19.08
CA ASP A 250 9.05 -9.14 -19.61
C ASP A 250 9.90 -8.45 -18.53
N MET A 251 11.22 -8.41 -18.74
CA MET A 251 12.19 -7.88 -17.77
C MET A 251 13.21 -7.01 -18.48
N TYR A 252 13.24 -5.75 -18.08
CA TYR A 252 14.22 -4.80 -18.58
C TYR A 252 14.83 -3.98 -17.42
N TYR A 253 16.01 -3.42 -17.66
CA TYR A 253 16.77 -2.65 -16.68
C TYR A 253 17.11 -3.37 -15.37
N CYS A 254 17.17 -4.73 -15.39
CA CYS A 254 17.69 -5.53 -14.28
C CYS A 254 19.20 -5.68 -14.40
N ILE A 255 19.93 -4.56 -14.29
CA ILE A 255 21.34 -4.45 -14.72
C ILE A 255 22.32 -5.29 -13.91
N ASN A 256 21.98 -5.67 -12.68
CA ASN A 256 22.85 -6.44 -11.78
C ASN A 256 22.45 -7.89 -11.64
N LEU A 257 21.45 -8.36 -12.41
CA LEU A 257 20.95 -9.72 -12.33
C LEU A 257 21.99 -10.70 -12.91
N ALA A 258 22.60 -11.48 -12.02
CA ALA A 258 23.67 -12.42 -12.38
C ALA A 258 23.18 -13.87 -12.52
N ASN A 259 22.12 -14.26 -11.84
CA ASN A 259 21.59 -15.63 -11.85
C ASN A 259 20.07 -15.64 -11.99
N ILE A 260 19.57 -16.48 -12.91
CA ILE A 260 18.14 -16.75 -13.06
C ILE A 260 17.93 -18.26 -12.88
N TYR A 261 17.16 -18.65 -11.86
CA TYR A 261 16.72 -20.02 -11.64
C TYR A 261 15.32 -20.17 -12.23
N CYS A 262 15.22 -20.79 -13.41
CA CYS A 262 13.97 -20.85 -14.17
C CYS A 262 13.41 -22.28 -14.11
N TYR A 263 12.36 -22.48 -13.32
CA TYR A 263 11.74 -23.78 -13.07
C TYR A 263 10.71 -24.27 -14.09
N PRO A 264 10.12 -23.46 -14.99
CA PRO A 264 9.24 -23.94 -16.05
C PRO A 264 9.87 -25.04 -16.90
N SER A 265 9.12 -26.09 -17.20
CA SER A 265 9.58 -27.16 -18.09
C SER A 265 9.57 -26.74 -19.56
N ILE A 266 8.72 -25.81 -19.92
CA ILE A 266 8.66 -25.15 -21.22
C ILE A 266 9.19 -23.74 -21.02
N PRO A 267 10.18 -23.27 -21.82
CA PRO A 267 10.71 -21.92 -21.69
C PRO A 267 9.62 -20.86 -21.80
N PRO A 268 9.48 -19.96 -20.80
CA PRO A 268 8.55 -18.84 -20.89
C PRO A 268 8.78 -17.97 -22.11
N ILE A 269 7.73 -17.40 -22.64
CA ILE A 269 7.80 -16.40 -23.71
C ILE A 269 8.51 -15.16 -23.17
N LEU A 270 9.55 -14.70 -23.88
CA LEU A 270 10.22 -13.42 -23.64
C LEU A 270 9.56 -12.36 -24.54
N ASN A 271 8.94 -11.34 -23.91
CA ASN A 271 8.31 -10.26 -24.67
C ASN A 271 9.27 -9.06 -24.83
N ASP A 272 9.44 -8.20 -23.80
CA ASP A 272 10.50 -7.18 -23.76
C ASP A 272 11.56 -7.59 -22.72
N PHE A 273 12.51 -8.43 -23.16
CA PHE A 273 13.55 -8.96 -22.28
C PHE A 273 14.90 -8.36 -22.65
N ARG A 274 15.48 -7.57 -21.72
CA ARG A 274 16.73 -6.83 -21.96
C ARG A 274 17.84 -7.15 -20.96
N CYS A 275 17.62 -8.11 -20.05
CA CYS A 275 18.67 -8.60 -19.16
C CYS A 275 19.65 -9.46 -19.98
N LYS A 276 20.96 -9.28 -19.78
CA LYS A 276 22.00 -10.01 -20.52
C LYS A 276 23.09 -10.49 -19.58
N ASN A 277 23.86 -11.48 -20.05
CA ASN A 277 25.08 -11.95 -19.39
C ASN A 277 24.87 -12.61 -18.01
N PHE A 278 23.69 -13.14 -17.73
CA PHE A 278 23.41 -13.92 -16.54
C PHE A 278 23.70 -15.41 -16.73
N VAL A 279 23.81 -16.16 -15.65
CA VAL A 279 23.81 -17.62 -15.65
C VAL A 279 22.37 -18.10 -15.52
N LEU A 280 21.91 -18.88 -16.49
CA LEU A 280 20.58 -19.48 -16.47
C LEU A 280 20.65 -20.89 -15.87
N TYR A 281 19.83 -21.16 -14.86
CA TYR A 281 19.67 -22.47 -14.24
C TYR A 281 18.29 -23.03 -14.59
N VAL A 282 18.23 -24.23 -15.17
CA VAL A 282 16.97 -24.86 -15.64
C VAL A 282 16.89 -26.33 -15.18
N PRO A 283 15.69 -26.92 -15.11
CA PRO A 283 15.55 -28.36 -14.87
C PRO A 283 16.32 -29.17 -15.92
N SER A 284 16.96 -30.26 -15.53
CA SER A 284 17.81 -31.06 -16.44
C SER A 284 17.06 -31.56 -17.67
N GLN A 285 15.80 -31.94 -17.52
CA GLN A 285 14.94 -32.40 -18.63
C GLN A 285 14.56 -31.28 -19.61
N SER A 286 14.70 -30.00 -19.22
CA SER A 286 14.33 -28.83 -20.04
C SER A 286 15.53 -28.17 -20.75
N LEU A 287 16.76 -28.64 -20.46
CA LEU A 287 17.99 -28.03 -20.94
C LEU A 287 18.01 -27.77 -22.45
N GLU A 288 17.65 -28.77 -23.25
CA GLU A 288 17.63 -28.63 -24.72
C GLU A 288 16.53 -27.71 -25.22
N ALA A 289 15.37 -27.68 -24.53
CA ALA A 289 14.29 -26.75 -24.87
C ALA A 289 14.74 -25.28 -24.70
N TYR A 290 15.45 -24.97 -23.60
CA TYR A 290 15.98 -23.62 -23.37
C TYR A 290 17.12 -23.23 -24.32
N LYS A 291 18.00 -24.18 -24.69
CA LYS A 291 19.07 -23.94 -25.70
C LYS A 291 18.48 -23.61 -27.06
N ASN A 292 17.35 -24.19 -27.41
CA ASN A 292 16.68 -24.03 -28.71
C ASN A 292 15.58 -22.94 -28.67
N SER A 293 15.49 -22.14 -27.62
CA SER A 293 14.54 -21.04 -27.47
C SER A 293 15.20 -19.68 -27.60
N SER A 294 14.39 -18.61 -27.63
CA SER A 294 14.86 -17.21 -27.60
C SER A 294 15.72 -16.87 -26.38
N TRP A 295 15.66 -17.64 -25.30
CA TRP A 295 16.51 -17.45 -24.13
C TRP A 295 18.01 -17.56 -24.44
N SER A 296 18.38 -18.34 -25.47
CA SER A 296 19.76 -18.56 -25.85
C SER A 296 20.51 -17.28 -26.27
N GLU A 297 19.79 -16.21 -26.60
CA GLU A 297 20.34 -14.92 -26.99
C GLU A 297 20.81 -14.06 -25.82
N TYR A 298 20.42 -14.41 -24.56
CA TYR A 298 20.54 -13.52 -23.40
C TYR A 298 21.47 -14.03 -22.30
N TYR A 299 21.55 -15.34 -22.06
CA TYR A 299 22.41 -15.88 -21.01
C TYR A 299 23.88 -16.02 -21.44
N SER A 300 24.82 -15.88 -20.50
CA SER A 300 26.25 -16.16 -20.73
C SER A 300 26.58 -17.63 -20.64
N SER A 301 25.86 -18.38 -19.81
CA SER A 301 25.95 -19.83 -19.66
C SER A 301 24.63 -20.40 -19.14
N ILE A 302 24.41 -21.71 -19.45
CA ILE A 302 23.26 -22.45 -18.96
C ILE A 302 23.71 -23.65 -18.16
N LYS A 303 23.06 -23.90 -17.04
CA LYS A 303 23.32 -25.01 -16.10
C LYS A 303 22.03 -25.71 -15.70
N THR A 304 22.14 -26.91 -15.22
CA THR A 304 21.01 -27.63 -14.66
C THR A 304 20.85 -27.36 -13.16
N ILE A 305 19.59 -27.23 -12.70
CA ILE A 305 19.25 -27.23 -11.28
C ILE A 305 19.45 -28.67 -10.79
N GLN A 306 20.19 -28.82 -9.69
CA GLN A 306 20.41 -30.10 -9.02
C GLN A 306 19.23 -30.52 -8.18
#